data_f2cabb4c3afb8eb9465b15e64a8e5246
#
_entry.id   f2cabb4c3afb8eb9465b15e64a8e5246
#
_cell.length_a   1.000
_cell.length_b   1.000
_cell.length_c   1.000
_cell.angle_alpha   90.00
_cell.angle_beta   90.00
_cell.angle_gamma   90.00
#
_symmetry.space_group_name_H-M   'P 1'
#
loop_
_entity.id
_entity.type
_entity.pdbx_description
1 polymer ?
#
loop_
_entity_poly.entity_id
_entity_poly.type
_entity_poly.pdbx_seq_one_letter_code
_entity_poly.pdbx_strand_id
1 'polypeptide(L)'
;MSRHSRSDLFTQSSEEPVIDITGWDQIHEDPNHPRAVAHRSRTLAAAWRTPIADRVSFLEDRVRGRNVLDIGCVAHATTRLNDDGWLHGRLARAARSCVGVDLLKEGVDAVVEAGFDAVVHDLSTGLGPLKDRGPFEVIVAGELIEHITDLDMVFQTAANGLTEDGQLILTTPNPYSPQRVRAGQLGIVWENVDHVSYLFPSGIAELAERNGLLLLEAATTEPKRGRPGNAVQKLKRTILGTHWRNVGFDSAQDGAPISVEAGPVGRLVRRCVVPRPNFIGETFIYVIGRHR
;
A
#
# COMPACT_ATOMS: atom_id res chain seq x y z
N MET A 1 -19.00 -53.18 -25.97
CA MET A 1 -18.22 -51.95 -26.26
C MET A 1 -18.93 -50.79 -25.63
N SER A 2 -18.58 -50.47 -24.41
CA SER A 2 -19.18 -49.39 -23.62
C SER A 2 -18.19 -48.22 -23.56
N ARG A 3 -18.61 -47.03 -24.06
CA ARG A 3 -17.85 -45.79 -23.99
C ARG A 3 -18.08 -45.17 -22.60
N HIS A 4 -17.09 -45.19 -21.73
CA HIS A 4 -17.12 -44.42 -20.50
C HIS A 4 -16.86 -42.95 -20.82
N SER A 5 -17.85 -42.14 -20.48
CA SER A 5 -17.81 -40.67 -20.48
C SER A 5 -16.82 -40.18 -19.43
N ARG A 6 -15.81 -39.42 -19.86
CA ARG A 6 -14.93 -38.61 -18.99
C ARG A 6 -15.57 -37.23 -18.84
N SER A 7 -16.34 -37.03 -17.78
CA SER A 7 -16.86 -35.73 -17.42
C SER A 7 -17.08 -35.63 -15.91
N ASP A 8 -16.04 -35.78 -15.09
CA ASP A 8 -16.09 -35.43 -13.67
C ASP A 8 -14.67 -35.17 -13.16
N LEU A 9 -14.13 -34.02 -13.46
CA LEU A 9 -12.97 -33.45 -12.77
C LEU A 9 -12.94 -31.96 -13.11
N PHE A 10 -13.39 -31.15 -12.15
CA PHE A 10 -13.05 -29.74 -11.92
C PHE A 10 -14.25 -28.97 -11.34
N THR A 11 -14.76 -29.42 -10.21
CA THR A 11 -15.33 -28.50 -9.21
C THR A 11 -14.21 -28.12 -8.28
N GLN A 12 -13.39 -27.13 -8.66
CA GLN A 12 -12.60 -26.39 -7.68
C GLN A 12 -13.59 -25.55 -6.88
N SER A 13 -13.78 -25.92 -5.62
CA SER A 13 -14.40 -25.07 -4.63
C SER A 13 -13.59 -23.76 -4.57
N SER A 14 -14.20 -22.65 -4.96
CA SER A 14 -13.69 -21.31 -4.75
C SER A 14 -13.86 -20.94 -3.27
N GLU A 15 -13.17 -21.62 -2.38
CA GLU A 15 -12.99 -21.13 -1.02
C GLU A 15 -12.06 -19.93 -1.12
N GLU A 16 -12.58 -18.76 -0.77
CA GLU A 16 -11.74 -17.58 -0.58
C GLU A 16 -10.66 -17.93 0.46
N PRO A 17 -9.39 -17.53 0.24
CA PRO A 17 -8.33 -17.87 1.17
C PRO A 17 -8.67 -17.23 2.53
N VAL A 18 -8.85 -18.06 3.54
CA VAL A 18 -9.05 -17.62 4.92
C VAL A 18 -7.76 -16.89 5.34
N ILE A 19 -7.89 -15.59 5.62
CA ILE A 19 -6.76 -14.80 6.13
C ILE A 19 -6.51 -15.26 7.56
N ASP A 20 -5.34 -15.84 7.80
CA ASP A 20 -4.90 -16.25 9.14
C ASP A 20 -4.60 -15.00 9.97
N ILE A 21 -5.43 -14.75 10.97
CA ILE A 21 -5.38 -13.56 11.85
C ILE A 21 -4.41 -13.69 13.01
N THR A 22 -3.83 -14.85 13.19
CA THR A 22 -2.86 -15.08 14.26
C THR A 22 -1.63 -14.23 14.03
N GLY A 23 -1.29 -13.33 14.95
CA GLY A 23 -0.05 -12.57 14.88
C GLY A 23 1.16 -13.51 14.92
N TRP A 24 2.25 -13.14 14.28
CA TRP A 24 3.48 -13.95 14.27
C TRP A 24 4.04 -14.22 15.68
N ASP A 25 3.83 -13.30 16.62
CA ASP A 25 4.23 -13.37 18.02
C ASP A 25 3.53 -14.51 18.80
N GLN A 26 2.30 -14.83 18.40
CA GLN A 26 1.57 -16.00 18.91
C GLN A 26 2.10 -17.32 18.37
N ILE A 27 2.85 -17.28 17.26
CA ILE A 27 3.45 -18.45 16.62
C ILE A 27 4.83 -18.75 17.20
N HIS A 28 5.62 -17.70 17.47
CA HIS A 28 6.96 -17.81 18.05
C HIS A 28 7.45 -16.47 18.61
N GLU A 29 8.15 -16.49 19.75
CA GLU A 29 8.73 -15.30 20.40
C GLU A 29 9.84 -14.61 19.58
N ASP A 30 10.59 -15.39 18.77
CA ASP A 30 11.63 -14.85 17.88
C ASP A 30 11.02 -14.50 16.51
N PRO A 31 11.00 -13.19 16.10
CA PRO A 31 10.50 -12.76 14.80
C PRO A 31 11.29 -13.32 13.61
N ASN A 32 12.53 -13.77 13.84
CA ASN A 32 13.37 -14.39 12.79
C ASN A 32 13.19 -15.92 12.73
N HIS A 33 12.39 -16.51 13.62
CA HIS A 33 12.13 -17.94 13.55
C HIS A 33 11.44 -18.33 12.25
N PRO A 34 11.78 -19.48 11.62
CA PRO A 34 11.19 -19.89 10.35
C PRO A 34 9.67 -19.92 10.32
N ARG A 35 9.02 -20.29 11.41
CA ARG A 35 7.56 -20.35 11.51
C ARG A 35 6.93 -18.94 11.48
N ALA A 36 7.52 -17.97 12.21
CA ALA A 36 7.07 -16.58 12.19
C ALA A 36 7.25 -15.96 10.81
N VAL A 37 8.43 -16.17 10.19
CA VAL A 37 8.71 -15.69 8.81
C VAL A 37 7.77 -16.33 7.79
N ALA A 38 7.50 -17.63 7.89
CA ALA A 38 6.58 -18.33 6.98
C ALA A 38 5.15 -17.83 7.15
N HIS A 39 4.72 -17.54 8.38
CA HIS A 39 3.40 -16.94 8.64
C HIS A 39 3.28 -15.57 7.94
N ARG A 40 4.19 -14.64 8.19
CA ARG A 40 4.20 -13.32 7.54
C ARG A 40 4.23 -13.43 6.02
N SER A 41 4.98 -14.38 5.47
CA SER A 41 5.02 -14.62 4.02
C SER A 41 3.67 -15.07 3.47
N ARG A 42 2.93 -15.94 4.19
CA ARG A 42 1.56 -16.35 3.78
C ARG A 42 0.58 -15.19 3.84
N THR A 43 0.63 -14.38 4.90
CA THR A 43 -0.21 -13.16 5.04
C THR A 43 0.01 -12.23 3.85
N LEU A 44 1.25 -11.92 3.52
CA LEU A 44 1.57 -11.06 2.38
C LEU A 44 1.15 -11.68 1.04
N ALA A 45 1.32 -13.00 0.88
CA ALA A 45 0.89 -13.70 -0.32
C ALA A 45 -0.63 -13.66 -0.52
N ALA A 46 -1.38 -13.84 0.56
CA ALA A 46 -2.85 -13.77 0.53
C ALA A 46 -3.35 -12.34 0.23
N ALA A 47 -2.68 -11.33 0.75
CA ALA A 47 -3.02 -9.93 0.51
C ALA A 47 -2.60 -9.41 -0.88
N TRP A 48 -1.62 -10.02 -1.55
CA TRP A 48 -1.02 -9.47 -2.76
C TRP A 48 -1.96 -9.53 -3.97
N ARG A 49 -2.11 -8.40 -4.67
CA ARG A 49 -2.98 -8.25 -5.85
C ARG A 49 -2.16 -7.88 -7.10
N THR A 50 -2.81 -7.98 -8.25
CA THR A 50 -2.26 -7.51 -9.53
C THR A 50 -2.01 -6.00 -9.49
N PRO A 51 -1.02 -5.47 -10.25
CA PRO A 51 -0.77 -4.04 -10.31
C PRO A 51 -2.00 -3.25 -10.75
N ILE A 52 -2.15 -2.06 -10.18
CA ILE A 52 -3.27 -1.15 -10.40
C ILE A 52 -2.85 -0.12 -11.45
N ALA A 53 -3.65 -0.01 -12.51
CA ALA A 53 -3.33 0.85 -13.65
C ALA A 53 -3.21 2.33 -13.25
N ASP A 54 -4.18 2.82 -12.47
CA ASP A 54 -4.22 4.22 -12.02
C ASP A 54 -4.64 4.29 -10.55
N ARG A 55 -3.79 4.91 -9.73
CA ARG A 55 -4.00 5.06 -8.28
C ARG A 55 -5.27 5.84 -7.94
N VAL A 56 -5.48 6.95 -8.62
CA VAL A 56 -6.59 7.86 -8.28
C VAL A 56 -7.92 7.25 -8.66
N SER A 57 -8.01 6.64 -9.85
CA SER A 57 -9.21 5.91 -10.28
C SER A 57 -9.53 4.74 -9.34
N PHE A 58 -8.52 4.02 -8.86
CA PHE A 58 -8.72 2.97 -7.86
C PHE A 58 -9.33 3.53 -6.56
N LEU A 59 -8.81 4.65 -6.07
CA LEU A 59 -9.35 5.30 -4.87
C LEU A 59 -10.77 5.80 -5.08
N GLU A 60 -11.07 6.44 -6.21
CA GLU A 60 -12.43 6.88 -6.56
C GLU A 60 -13.43 5.74 -6.57
N ASP A 61 -13.06 4.60 -7.14
CA ASP A 61 -13.94 3.42 -7.18
C ASP A 61 -14.20 2.88 -5.76
N ARG A 62 -13.19 2.91 -4.88
CA ARG A 62 -13.31 2.45 -3.48
C ARG A 62 -14.17 3.37 -2.62
N VAL A 63 -14.18 4.67 -2.89
CA VAL A 63 -14.96 5.65 -2.10
C VAL A 63 -16.35 5.91 -2.67
N ARG A 64 -16.64 5.40 -3.86
CA ARG A 64 -17.91 5.69 -4.57
C ARG A 64 -19.13 5.36 -3.74
N GLY A 65 -19.95 6.42 -3.46
CA GLY A 65 -21.19 6.31 -2.70
C GLY A 65 -21.02 6.00 -1.21
N ARG A 66 -19.80 6.13 -0.65
CA ARG A 66 -19.48 5.83 0.75
C ARG A 66 -19.29 7.10 1.59
N ASN A 67 -19.32 6.93 2.92
CA ASN A 67 -18.91 7.96 3.87
C ASN A 67 -17.40 7.86 4.08
N VAL A 68 -16.67 8.95 3.76
CA VAL A 68 -15.21 8.96 3.60
C VAL A 68 -14.55 9.98 4.52
N LEU A 69 -13.42 9.60 5.12
CA LEU A 69 -12.46 10.51 5.72
C LEU A 69 -11.19 10.51 4.86
N ASP A 70 -10.73 11.69 4.45
CA ASP A 70 -9.46 11.89 3.74
C ASP A 70 -8.45 12.57 4.65
N ILE A 71 -7.41 11.84 5.06
CA ILE A 71 -6.35 12.33 5.95
C ILE A 71 -5.24 12.95 5.11
N GLY A 72 -4.85 14.20 5.41
CA GLY A 72 -3.89 14.96 4.61
C GLY A 72 -4.53 15.50 3.33
N CYS A 73 -5.72 16.10 3.46
CA CYS A 73 -6.51 16.57 2.32
C CYS A 73 -5.93 17.81 1.62
N VAL A 74 -5.02 18.53 2.26
CA VAL A 74 -4.37 19.73 1.73
C VAL A 74 -3.24 19.36 0.79
N ALA A 75 -3.28 19.84 -0.46
CA ALA A 75 -2.14 19.72 -1.36
C ALA A 75 -1.00 20.64 -0.92
N HIS A 76 0.26 20.27 -1.24
CA HIS A 76 1.44 21.08 -0.90
C HIS A 76 1.37 22.55 -1.35
N ALA A 77 0.51 22.85 -2.32
CA ALA A 77 0.26 24.23 -2.76
C ALA A 77 -1.24 24.42 -2.99
N THR A 78 -1.81 25.51 -2.46
CA THR A 78 -3.23 25.87 -2.63
C THR A 78 -3.63 26.05 -4.10
N THR A 79 -2.68 26.37 -4.98
CA THR A 79 -2.90 26.44 -6.42
C THR A 79 -3.34 25.12 -7.04
N ARG A 80 -3.08 23.99 -6.39
CA ARG A 80 -3.49 22.65 -6.86
C ARG A 80 -4.95 22.31 -6.61
N LEU A 81 -5.67 23.09 -5.80
CA LEU A 81 -7.10 22.87 -5.54
C LEU A 81 -7.96 22.99 -6.83
N ASN A 82 -7.42 23.65 -7.87
CA ASN A 82 -8.06 23.75 -9.18
C ASN A 82 -7.61 22.68 -10.18
N ASP A 83 -6.69 21.79 -9.78
CA ASP A 83 -6.19 20.73 -10.66
C ASP A 83 -7.19 19.56 -10.68
N ASP A 84 -7.49 19.06 -11.87
CA ASP A 84 -8.29 17.81 -12.03
C ASP A 84 -7.65 16.60 -11.32
N GLY A 85 -6.37 16.69 -11.00
CA GLY A 85 -5.61 15.66 -10.29
C GLY A 85 -5.60 15.79 -8.77
N TRP A 86 -6.21 16.85 -8.19
CA TRP A 86 -6.24 17.01 -6.73
C TRP A 86 -7.09 15.90 -6.07
N LEU A 87 -6.44 15.09 -5.23
CA LEU A 87 -7.02 13.86 -4.71
C LEU A 87 -8.30 14.11 -3.93
N HIS A 88 -8.28 14.99 -2.92
CA HIS A 88 -9.47 15.25 -2.09
C HIS A 88 -10.68 15.65 -2.92
N GLY A 89 -10.52 16.57 -3.87
CA GLY A 89 -11.62 17.00 -4.76
C GLY A 89 -12.18 15.85 -5.59
N ARG A 90 -11.34 14.89 -6.00
CA ARG A 90 -11.78 13.69 -6.71
C ARG A 90 -12.54 12.73 -5.82
N LEU A 91 -12.03 12.47 -4.62
CA LEU A 91 -12.68 11.61 -3.62
C LEU A 91 -14.04 12.20 -3.22
N ALA A 92 -14.11 13.50 -2.93
CA ALA A 92 -15.34 14.18 -2.53
C ALA A 92 -16.44 14.13 -3.60
N ARG A 93 -16.08 14.23 -4.89
CA ARG A 93 -17.04 14.10 -5.99
C ARG A 93 -17.57 12.66 -6.18
N ALA A 94 -16.77 11.65 -5.83
CA ALA A 94 -17.16 10.25 -5.99
C ALA A 94 -17.91 9.71 -4.78
N ALA A 95 -17.59 10.17 -3.58
CA ALA A 95 -18.16 9.75 -2.32
C ALA A 95 -19.63 10.19 -2.14
N ARG A 96 -20.36 9.54 -1.23
CA ARG A 96 -21.67 10.03 -0.73
C ARG A 96 -21.46 11.23 0.19
N SER A 97 -20.45 11.17 1.05
CA SER A 97 -19.96 12.23 1.91
C SER A 97 -18.45 12.07 2.07
N CYS A 98 -17.71 13.16 2.07
CA CYS A 98 -16.28 13.15 2.26
C CYS A 98 -15.88 14.35 3.10
N VAL A 99 -15.24 14.11 4.23
CA VAL A 99 -14.60 15.16 5.03
C VAL A 99 -13.09 15.00 4.96
N GLY A 100 -12.39 16.10 4.68
CA GLY A 100 -10.94 16.19 4.78
C GLY A 100 -10.49 16.55 6.20
N VAL A 101 -9.31 16.09 6.58
CA VAL A 101 -8.63 16.55 7.80
C VAL A 101 -7.17 16.84 7.51
N ASP A 102 -6.69 17.97 8.04
CA ASP A 102 -5.31 18.37 7.93
C ASP A 102 -4.89 19.25 9.13
N LEU A 103 -3.59 19.40 9.36
CA LEU A 103 -3.02 20.32 10.37
C LEU A 103 -2.88 21.75 9.83
N LEU A 104 -2.80 21.92 8.52
CA LEU A 104 -2.49 23.18 7.85
C LEU A 104 -3.74 24.05 7.72
N LYS A 105 -3.97 24.91 8.73
CA LYS A 105 -5.17 25.75 8.80
C LYS A 105 -5.43 26.53 7.50
N GLU A 106 -4.43 27.22 6.95
CA GLU A 106 -4.60 28.02 5.73
C GLU A 106 -5.00 27.16 4.52
N GLY A 107 -4.47 25.94 4.45
CA GLY A 107 -4.82 24.99 3.42
C GLY A 107 -6.25 24.46 3.57
N VAL A 108 -6.68 24.14 4.80
CA VAL A 108 -8.05 23.74 5.10
C VAL A 108 -9.03 24.86 4.81
N ASP A 109 -8.73 26.11 5.20
CA ASP A 109 -9.57 27.26 4.88
C ASP A 109 -9.79 27.38 3.35
N ALA A 110 -8.71 27.23 2.56
CA ALA A 110 -8.81 27.25 1.10
C ALA A 110 -9.64 26.07 0.52
N VAL A 111 -9.56 24.88 1.12
CA VAL A 111 -10.38 23.73 0.74
C VAL A 111 -11.86 24.03 1.00
N VAL A 112 -12.17 24.62 2.15
CA VAL A 112 -13.55 25.02 2.52
C VAL A 112 -14.07 26.13 1.60
N GLU A 113 -13.26 27.14 1.30
CA GLU A 113 -13.60 28.21 0.35
C GLU A 113 -13.87 27.66 -1.07
N ALA A 114 -13.18 26.58 -1.46
CA ALA A 114 -13.43 25.88 -2.71
C ALA A 114 -14.73 25.04 -2.71
N GLY A 115 -15.46 25.02 -1.59
CA GLY A 115 -16.77 24.34 -1.45
C GLY A 115 -16.68 22.88 -1.03
N PHE A 116 -15.56 22.43 -0.46
CA PHE A 116 -15.38 21.07 0.07
C PHE A 116 -15.44 21.07 1.60
N ASP A 117 -15.83 19.93 2.18
CA ASP A 117 -15.88 19.78 3.64
C ASP A 117 -14.49 19.36 4.16
N ALA A 118 -13.93 20.15 5.04
CA ALA A 118 -12.65 19.87 5.68
C ALA A 118 -12.56 20.50 7.06
N VAL A 119 -11.75 19.92 7.94
CA VAL A 119 -11.51 20.39 9.30
C VAL A 119 -10.03 20.44 9.64
N VAL A 120 -9.65 21.45 10.41
CA VAL A 120 -8.30 21.52 11.02
C VAL A 120 -8.33 20.67 12.30
N HIS A 121 -7.56 19.59 12.32
CA HIS A 121 -7.49 18.76 13.52
C HIS A 121 -6.21 17.92 13.56
N ASP A 122 -5.66 17.76 14.76
CA ASP A 122 -4.52 16.89 15.05
C ASP A 122 -5.04 15.50 15.49
N LEU A 123 -4.94 14.54 14.59
CA LEU A 123 -5.39 13.16 14.82
C LEU A 123 -4.59 12.43 15.90
N SER A 124 -3.38 12.93 16.30
CA SER A 124 -2.65 12.38 17.45
C SER A 124 -3.41 12.55 18.76
N THR A 125 -4.37 13.47 18.80
CA THR A 125 -5.26 13.70 19.94
C THR A 125 -6.57 12.90 19.87
N GLY A 126 -6.70 12.02 18.88
CA GLY A 126 -7.89 11.20 18.60
C GLY A 126 -8.80 11.82 17.54
N LEU A 127 -9.99 11.28 17.36
CA LEU A 127 -10.92 11.69 16.29
C LEU A 127 -11.48 13.12 16.46
N GLY A 128 -11.51 13.67 17.69
CA GLY A 128 -12.00 15.03 17.92
C GLY A 128 -13.34 15.33 17.24
N PRO A 129 -13.41 16.40 16.40
CA PRO A 129 -14.64 16.81 15.71
C PRO A 129 -15.12 15.80 14.65
N LEU A 130 -14.29 14.83 14.28
CA LEU A 130 -14.64 13.81 13.29
C LEU A 130 -15.54 12.71 13.89
N LYS A 131 -15.66 12.61 15.21
CA LYS A 131 -16.56 11.63 15.85
C LYS A 131 -18.01 11.77 15.39
N ASP A 132 -18.48 13.00 15.22
CA ASP A 132 -19.85 13.29 14.81
C ASP A 132 -20.06 13.14 13.29
N ARG A 133 -18.98 12.95 12.52
CA ARG A 133 -18.99 12.72 11.08
C ARG A 133 -18.89 11.24 10.71
N GLY A 134 -18.38 10.41 11.63
CA GLY A 134 -18.24 8.96 11.49
C GLY A 134 -19.50 8.17 11.91
N PRO A 135 -19.42 6.84 11.93
CA PRO A 135 -18.26 6.07 11.50
C PRO A 135 -18.08 6.12 9.98
N PHE A 136 -16.82 5.95 9.54
CA PHE A 136 -16.45 6.02 8.13
C PHE A 136 -16.42 4.63 7.49
N GLU A 137 -16.92 4.53 6.25
CA GLU A 137 -16.84 3.30 5.46
C GLU A 137 -15.47 3.17 4.78
N VAL A 138 -14.84 4.32 4.47
CA VAL A 138 -13.49 4.37 3.94
C VAL A 138 -12.72 5.53 4.59
N ILE A 139 -11.50 5.24 5.02
CA ILE A 139 -10.51 6.24 5.40
C ILE A 139 -9.38 6.16 4.38
N VAL A 140 -8.99 7.30 3.82
CA VAL A 140 -7.89 7.40 2.84
C VAL A 140 -6.75 8.19 3.46
N ALA A 141 -5.51 7.74 3.29
CA ALA A 141 -4.29 8.51 3.52
C ALA A 141 -3.38 8.34 2.30
N GLY A 142 -3.50 9.28 1.37
CA GLY A 142 -2.88 9.21 0.04
C GLY A 142 -1.58 9.97 -0.06
N GLU A 143 -0.42 9.28 -0.16
CA GLU A 143 0.91 9.91 -0.19
C GLU A 143 1.11 10.82 1.04
N LEU A 144 0.77 10.30 2.23
CA LEU A 144 0.84 11.01 3.50
C LEU A 144 1.80 10.34 4.48
N ILE A 145 1.74 9.01 4.59
CA ILE A 145 2.41 8.28 5.67
C ILE A 145 3.94 8.41 5.63
N GLU A 146 4.51 8.74 4.49
CA GLU A 146 5.94 9.03 4.34
C GLU A 146 6.38 10.36 4.96
N HIS A 147 5.43 11.28 5.22
CA HIS A 147 5.68 12.60 5.78
C HIS A 147 5.51 12.67 7.30
N ILE A 148 4.89 11.65 7.90
CA ILE A 148 4.57 11.65 9.34
C ILE A 148 5.52 10.75 10.13
N THR A 149 5.83 11.15 11.36
CA THR A 149 6.70 10.37 12.26
C THR A 149 5.91 9.42 13.14
N ASP A 150 4.70 9.78 13.52
CA ASP A 150 3.78 8.95 14.29
C ASP A 150 2.83 8.18 13.36
N LEU A 151 3.32 7.07 12.82
CA LEU A 151 2.55 6.20 11.93
C LEU A 151 1.37 5.53 12.65
N ASP A 152 1.50 5.27 13.93
CA ASP A 152 0.48 4.57 14.73
C ASP A 152 -0.83 5.37 14.80
N MET A 153 -0.74 6.70 14.79
CA MET A 153 -1.89 7.62 14.75
C MET A 153 -2.86 7.31 13.60
N VAL A 154 -2.36 7.00 12.40
CA VAL A 154 -3.22 6.69 11.25
C VAL A 154 -3.98 5.37 11.46
N PHE A 155 -3.30 4.36 11.99
CA PHE A 155 -3.92 3.06 12.26
C PHE A 155 -4.91 3.14 13.42
N GLN A 156 -4.59 3.90 14.49
CA GLN A 156 -5.51 4.16 15.59
C GLN A 156 -6.76 4.94 15.12
N THR A 157 -6.58 5.93 14.24
CA THR A 157 -7.69 6.66 13.62
C THR A 157 -8.61 5.68 12.87
N ALA A 158 -8.04 4.74 12.13
CA ALA A 158 -8.82 3.72 11.44
C ALA A 158 -9.50 2.74 12.42
N ALA A 159 -8.78 2.26 13.42
CA ALA A 159 -9.32 1.34 14.42
C ALA A 159 -10.51 1.95 15.19
N ASN A 160 -10.50 3.27 15.42
CA ASN A 160 -11.53 3.97 16.19
C ASN A 160 -12.64 4.60 15.31
N GLY A 161 -12.34 4.88 14.04
CA GLY A 161 -13.23 5.64 13.15
C GLY A 161 -13.94 4.82 12.08
N LEU A 162 -13.48 3.61 11.76
CA LEU A 162 -14.09 2.77 10.73
C LEU A 162 -15.37 2.07 11.22
N THR A 163 -16.30 1.89 10.28
CA THR A 163 -17.38 0.90 10.42
C THR A 163 -16.80 -0.51 10.54
N GLU A 164 -17.62 -1.50 10.91
CA GLU A 164 -17.18 -2.90 11.03
C GLU A 164 -16.58 -3.43 9.71
N ASP A 165 -17.23 -3.17 8.58
CA ASP A 165 -16.75 -3.53 7.23
C ASP A 165 -15.91 -2.43 6.56
N GLY A 166 -15.52 -1.39 7.31
CA GLY A 166 -14.79 -0.25 6.78
C GLY A 166 -13.34 -0.57 6.42
N GLN A 167 -12.76 0.27 5.57
CA GLN A 167 -11.40 0.08 5.05
C GLN A 167 -10.55 1.36 5.20
N LEU A 168 -9.33 1.19 5.70
CA LEU A 168 -8.26 2.19 5.57
C LEU A 168 -7.50 1.89 4.28
N ILE A 169 -7.34 2.88 3.42
CA ILE A 169 -6.57 2.77 2.19
C ILE A 169 -5.39 3.72 2.25
N LEU A 170 -4.19 3.15 2.22
CA LEU A 170 -2.94 3.89 2.22
C LEU A 170 -2.30 3.83 0.84
N THR A 171 -1.74 4.96 0.39
CA THR A 171 -0.80 4.96 -0.73
C THR A 171 0.49 5.65 -0.32
N THR A 172 1.63 5.14 -0.78
CA THR A 172 2.95 5.69 -0.43
C THR A 172 3.98 5.32 -1.49
N PRO A 173 5.07 6.10 -1.66
CA PRO A 173 6.11 5.79 -2.61
C PRO A 173 6.71 4.40 -2.43
N ASN A 174 6.95 3.71 -3.54
CA ASN A 174 7.60 2.42 -3.54
C ASN A 174 9.12 2.55 -3.64
N PRO A 175 9.88 2.25 -2.57
CA PRO A 175 11.34 2.35 -2.59
C PRO A 175 12.00 1.34 -3.53
N TYR A 176 11.30 0.28 -3.93
CA TYR A 176 11.78 -0.72 -4.89
C TYR A 176 11.47 -0.35 -6.35
N SER A 177 10.85 0.81 -6.61
CA SER A 177 10.59 1.22 -7.98
C SER A 177 11.90 1.30 -8.76
N PRO A 178 11.91 0.89 -10.05
CA PRO A 178 13.14 0.87 -10.85
C PRO A 178 13.85 2.21 -10.91
N GLN A 179 13.11 3.32 -10.84
CA GLN A 179 13.68 4.67 -10.85
C GLN A 179 14.43 4.98 -9.56
N ARG A 180 13.83 4.66 -8.38
CA ARG A 180 14.45 4.86 -7.07
C ARG A 180 15.67 3.98 -6.88
N VAL A 181 15.56 2.69 -7.22
CA VAL A 181 16.68 1.75 -7.16
C VAL A 181 17.83 2.24 -8.02
N ARG A 182 17.55 2.69 -9.25
CA ARG A 182 18.58 3.21 -10.17
C ARG A 182 19.19 4.51 -9.66
N ALA A 183 18.39 5.43 -9.15
CA ALA A 183 18.88 6.68 -8.58
C ALA A 183 19.83 6.41 -7.41
N GLY A 184 19.44 5.52 -6.50
CA GLY A 184 20.27 5.13 -5.36
C GLY A 184 21.61 4.52 -5.76
N GLN A 185 21.65 3.71 -6.83
CA GLN A 185 22.91 3.18 -7.40
C GLN A 185 23.84 4.26 -7.95
N LEU A 186 23.30 5.41 -8.33
CA LEU A 186 24.04 6.56 -8.83
C LEU A 186 24.33 7.59 -7.73
N GLY A 187 23.98 7.30 -6.47
CA GLY A 187 24.12 8.24 -5.37
C GLY A 187 23.13 9.42 -5.41
N ILE A 188 22.04 9.27 -6.17
CA ILE A 188 20.99 10.29 -6.30
C ILE A 188 19.86 9.97 -5.33
N VAL A 189 19.48 10.93 -4.49
CA VAL A 189 18.27 10.87 -3.68
C VAL A 189 17.08 11.28 -4.55
N TRP A 190 16.17 10.34 -4.79
CA TRP A 190 14.98 10.54 -5.65
C TRP A 190 13.73 10.63 -4.78
N GLU A 191 13.75 11.55 -3.81
CA GLU A 191 12.66 11.75 -2.86
C GLU A 191 12.42 13.21 -2.58
N ASN A 192 11.22 13.51 -2.10
CA ASN A 192 10.95 14.82 -1.54
C ASN A 192 11.76 15.02 -0.25
N VAL A 193 12.15 16.25 0.02
CA VAL A 193 13.03 16.57 1.16
C VAL A 193 12.35 16.37 2.52
N ASP A 194 11.04 16.26 2.53
CA ASP A 194 10.19 16.10 3.72
C ASP A 194 9.74 14.65 3.95
N HIS A 195 10.18 13.69 3.12
CA HIS A 195 9.96 12.27 3.38
C HIS A 195 10.84 11.79 4.53
N VAL A 196 10.25 11.26 5.57
CA VAL A 196 10.95 10.78 6.78
C VAL A 196 10.99 9.25 6.86
N SER A 197 10.16 8.56 6.07
CA SER A 197 10.09 7.10 6.13
C SER A 197 9.71 6.45 4.80
N TYR A 198 9.97 5.13 4.73
CA TYR A 198 9.45 4.24 3.70
C TYR A 198 8.79 3.03 4.35
N LEU A 199 7.59 2.69 3.93
CA LEU A 199 6.83 1.58 4.48
C LEU A 199 6.73 0.42 3.50
N PHE A 200 7.30 -0.70 3.91
CA PHE A 200 7.24 -1.97 3.19
C PHE A 200 5.96 -2.75 3.55
N PRO A 201 5.49 -3.65 2.68
CA PRO A 201 4.28 -4.43 2.94
C PRO A 201 4.27 -5.16 4.28
N SER A 202 5.43 -5.70 4.72
CA SER A 202 5.55 -6.37 6.01
C SER A 202 5.43 -5.40 7.20
N GLY A 203 5.91 -4.16 7.06
CA GLY A 203 5.77 -3.13 8.08
C GLY A 203 4.32 -2.65 8.21
N ILE A 204 3.62 -2.50 7.08
CA ILE A 204 2.18 -2.18 7.07
C ILE A 204 1.36 -3.30 7.73
N ALA A 205 1.65 -4.57 7.44
CA ALA A 205 0.98 -5.68 8.08
C ALA A 205 1.21 -5.67 9.60
N GLU A 206 2.43 -5.41 10.04
CA GLU A 206 2.77 -5.31 11.47
C GLU A 206 2.04 -4.16 12.17
N LEU A 207 2.01 -2.96 11.57
CA LEU A 207 1.30 -1.81 12.12
C LEU A 207 -0.21 -2.06 12.18
N ALA A 208 -0.78 -2.70 11.17
CA ALA A 208 -2.19 -3.07 11.18
C ALA A 208 -2.50 -4.03 12.33
N GLU A 209 -1.74 -5.11 12.47
CA GLU A 209 -1.93 -6.13 13.52
C GLU A 209 -1.82 -5.53 14.93
N ARG A 210 -0.85 -4.64 15.19
CA ARG A 210 -0.70 -3.94 16.48
C ARG A 210 -1.93 -3.10 16.84
N ASN A 211 -2.69 -2.65 15.86
CA ASN A 211 -3.90 -1.84 16.03
C ASN A 211 -5.21 -2.66 15.88
N GLY A 212 -5.14 -3.99 15.93
CA GLY A 212 -6.30 -4.86 15.79
C GLY A 212 -6.95 -4.85 14.40
N LEU A 213 -6.15 -4.51 13.39
CA LEU A 213 -6.53 -4.48 11.97
C LEU A 213 -5.73 -5.50 11.19
N LEU A 214 -6.11 -5.77 9.95
CA LEU A 214 -5.45 -6.71 9.05
C LEU A 214 -5.13 -6.06 7.71
N LEU A 215 -4.01 -6.44 7.11
CA LEU A 215 -3.69 -6.14 5.73
C LEU A 215 -4.52 -7.05 4.81
N LEU A 216 -5.56 -6.49 4.18
CA LEU A 216 -6.48 -7.21 3.30
C LEU A 216 -5.97 -7.29 1.86
N GLU A 217 -5.40 -6.17 1.36
CA GLU A 217 -4.86 -6.10 0.02
C GLU A 217 -3.56 -5.28 0.01
N ALA A 218 -2.61 -5.73 -0.81
CA ALA A 218 -1.40 -5.00 -1.13
C ALA A 218 -1.15 -5.06 -2.64
N ALA A 219 -0.83 -3.94 -3.24
CA ALA A 219 -0.52 -3.85 -4.67
C ALA A 219 0.53 -2.77 -4.93
N THR A 220 1.04 -2.75 -6.16
CA THR A 220 1.73 -1.56 -6.70
C THR A 220 0.91 -0.97 -7.83
N THR A 221 1.15 0.29 -8.16
CA THR A 221 0.71 0.83 -9.44
C THR A 221 1.44 0.12 -10.59
N GLU A 222 0.85 0.15 -11.80
CA GLU A 222 1.59 -0.25 -13.00
C GLU A 222 2.81 0.67 -13.19
N PRO A 223 3.93 0.12 -13.68
CA PRO A 223 5.08 0.94 -14.01
C PRO A 223 4.69 1.92 -15.13
N LYS A 224 4.94 3.21 -14.93
CA LYS A 224 4.75 4.18 -16.01
C LYS A 224 5.60 3.74 -17.20
N ARG A 225 4.95 3.42 -18.31
CA ARG A 225 5.63 3.18 -19.57
C ARG A 225 6.37 4.47 -19.93
N GLY A 226 7.68 4.49 -19.73
CA GLY A 226 8.48 5.65 -20.09
C GLY A 226 8.18 6.01 -21.55
N ARG A 227 7.85 7.28 -21.83
CA ARG A 227 7.84 7.76 -23.21
C ARG A 227 9.14 7.30 -23.86
N PRO A 228 9.13 6.81 -25.10
CA PRO A 228 10.35 6.41 -25.79
C PRO A 228 11.30 7.61 -25.79
N GLY A 229 12.24 7.59 -24.85
CA GLY A 229 13.23 8.66 -24.74
C GLY A 229 14.15 8.64 -25.96
N ASN A 230 14.67 9.79 -26.33
CA ASN A 230 15.61 10.01 -27.41
C ASN A 230 16.72 8.95 -27.41
N ALA A 231 17.28 8.66 -28.58
CA ALA A 231 18.28 7.62 -28.82
C ALA A 231 19.44 7.57 -27.81
N VAL A 232 19.80 8.70 -27.20
CA VAL A 232 20.80 8.83 -26.12
C VAL A 232 20.37 8.15 -24.83
N GLN A 233 19.08 8.21 -24.45
CA GLN A 233 18.57 7.48 -23.29
C GLN A 233 18.47 5.99 -23.59
N LYS A 234 18.18 5.62 -24.85
CA LYS A 234 18.16 4.22 -25.28
C LYS A 234 19.56 3.61 -25.23
N LEU A 235 20.58 4.35 -25.62
CA LEU A 235 22.00 3.92 -25.57
C LEU A 235 22.48 3.79 -24.12
N LYS A 236 22.15 4.75 -23.23
CA LYS A 236 22.44 4.66 -21.80
C LYS A 236 21.74 3.45 -21.15
N ARG A 237 20.49 3.13 -21.53
CA ARG A 237 19.79 1.92 -21.10
C ARG A 237 20.47 0.63 -21.55
N THR A 238 21.02 0.59 -22.75
CA THR A 238 21.71 -0.59 -23.30
C THR A 238 23.04 -0.83 -22.58
N ILE A 239 23.81 0.21 -22.30
CA ILE A 239 25.15 0.08 -21.67
C ILE A 239 25.02 -0.27 -20.16
N LEU A 240 24.01 0.26 -19.45
CA LEU A 240 23.78 0.00 -18.04
C LEU A 240 22.81 -1.19 -17.77
N GLY A 241 22.06 -1.61 -18.79
CA GLY A 241 21.05 -2.67 -18.67
C GLY A 241 21.59 -4.09 -18.79
N THR A 242 22.86 -4.28 -19.22
CA THR A 242 23.42 -5.61 -19.43
C THR A 242 23.79 -6.35 -18.16
N HIS A 243 23.87 -5.66 -17.01
CA HIS A 243 24.26 -6.29 -15.74
C HIS A 243 23.11 -6.96 -14.97
N TRP A 244 21.84 -6.72 -15.35
CA TRP A 244 20.67 -7.19 -14.61
C TRP A 244 20.00 -8.45 -15.16
N ARG A 245 20.46 -8.97 -16.30
CA ARG A 245 19.85 -10.16 -16.92
C ARG A 245 20.19 -11.48 -16.24
N ASN A 246 21.14 -11.50 -15.32
CA ASN A 246 21.64 -12.74 -14.70
C ASN A 246 21.28 -12.93 -13.22
N VAL A 247 20.38 -12.14 -12.65
CA VAL A 247 19.75 -12.50 -11.39
C VAL A 247 18.48 -13.27 -11.75
N GLY A 248 18.66 -14.54 -12.07
CA GLY A 248 17.55 -15.48 -12.23
C GLY A 248 16.86 -15.65 -10.87
N PHE A 249 15.68 -15.08 -10.74
CA PHE A 249 14.74 -15.54 -9.75
C PHE A 249 14.06 -16.78 -10.35
N ASP A 250 14.57 -17.95 -10.02
CA ASP A 250 13.82 -19.18 -10.21
C ASP A 250 12.52 -19.06 -9.41
N SER A 251 11.41 -19.25 -10.10
CA SER A 251 10.08 -19.30 -9.52
C SER A 251 10.02 -20.46 -8.52
N ALA A 252 10.17 -20.16 -7.24
CA ALA A 252 9.82 -21.10 -6.20
C ALA A 252 8.30 -21.31 -6.25
N GLN A 253 7.86 -22.38 -6.88
CA GLN A 253 6.57 -23.00 -6.63
C GLN A 253 6.62 -23.47 -5.17
N ASP A 254 5.54 -23.22 -4.44
CA ASP A 254 5.32 -23.71 -3.07
C ASP A 254 5.91 -22.90 -1.90
N GLY A 255 5.59 -21.61 -1.75
CA GLY A 255 5.50 -20.94 -0.44
C GLY A 255 6.63 -21.20 0.61
N ALA A 256 7.71 -21.88 0.22
CA ALA A 256 8.84 -22.15 1.08
C ALA A 256 9.76 -20.94 1.18
N PRO A 257 10.30 -20.61 2.37
CA PRO A 257 11.25 -19.53 2.52
C PRO A 257 12.51 -19.83 1.68
N ILE A 258 12.83 -18.93 0.75
CA ILE A 258 14.08 -19.01 -0.02
C ILE A 258 15.23 -18.81 0.95
N SER A 259 16.01 -19.85 1.19
CA SER A 259 17.29 -19.74 1.88
C SER A 259 18.33 -19.22 0.88
N VAL A 260 18.73 -17.96 1.02
CA VAL A 260 19.90 -17.44 0.31
C VAL A 260 21.12 -17.82 1.14
N GLU A 261 21.89 -18.80 0.70
CA GLU A 261 23.19 -19.08 1.28
C GLU A 261 24.12 -17.90 0.98
N ALA A 262 24.35 -17.07 1.98
CA ALA A 262 25.43 -16.11 1.93
C ALA A 262 26.74 -16.84 2.20
N GLY A 263 27.80 -16.54 1.42
CA GLY A 263 29.15 -17.12 1.61
C GLY A 263 29.68 -17.00 3.04
N PRO A 264 30.87 -17.48 3.36
CA PRO A 264 31.31 -17.89 4.70
C PRO A 264 31.31 -16.84 5.82
N VAL A 265 30.81 -15.64 5.58
CA VAL A 265 30.70 -14.53 6.55
C VAL A 265 29.24 -14.06 6.75
N GLY A 266 28.26 -14.64 6.07
CA GLY A 266 26.87 -14.18 6.12
C GLY A 266 26.01 -14.93 7.12
N ARG A 267 25.46 -14.23 8.13
CA ARG A 267 24.30 -14.73 8.87
C ARG A 267 23.14 -14.89 7.90
N LEU A 268 22.51 -16.05 7.90
CA LEU A 268 21.30 -16.33 7.14
C LEU A 268 20.19 -15.34 7.56
N VAL A 269 20.01 -14.27 6.80
CA VAL A 269 18.90 -13.34 7.02
C VAL A 269 17.68 -13.93 6.33
N ARG A 270 16.78 -14.50 7.12
CA ARG A 270 15.51 -15.02 6.61
C ARG A 270 14.60 -13.84 6.28
N ARG A 271 14.00 -13.87 5.10
CA ARG A 271 13.17 -12.78 4.58
C ARG A 271 11.81 -13.34 4.17
N CYS A 272 10.77 -12.52 4.40
CA CYS A 272 9.46 -12.82 3.84
C CYS A 272 9.49 -12.69 2.32
N VAL A 273 8.91 -13.65 1.64
CA VAL A 273 8.82 -13.67 0.17
C VAL A 273 7.38 -13.44 -0.24
N VAL A 274 7.18 -12.46 -1.11
CA VAL A 274 5.88 -12.24 -1.75
C VAL A 274 5.89 -13.03 -3.07
N PRO A 275 4.97 -14.00 -3.26
CA PRO A 275 4.87 -14.72 -4.51
C PRO A 275 4.52 -13.75 -5.65
N ARG A 276 5.24 -13.85 -6.76
CA ARG A 276 5.11 -12.95 -7.92
C ARG A 276 5.46 -11.50 -7.58
N PRO A 277 6.73 -11.19 -7.27
CA PRO A 277 7.16 -9.84 -6.93
C PRO A 277 6.98 -8.91 -8.13
N ASN A 278 5.95 -8.11 -8.10
CA ASN A 278 5.75 -7.04 -9.06
C ASN A 278 5.94 -5.69 -8.36
N PHE A 279 7.09 -5.53 -7.68
CA PHE A 279 7.50 -4.27 -7.03
C PHE A 279 7.99 -3.22 -8.02
N ILE A 280 7.50 -3.25 -9.27
CA ILE A 280 7.97 -2.36 -10.33
C ILE A 280 7.15 -1.07 -10.47
N GLY A 281 6.02 -0.96 -9.79
CA GLY A 281 5.22 0.26 -9.76
C GLY A 281 5.86 1.36 -8.90
N GLU A 282 5.48 2.61 -9.13
CA GLU A 282 6.05 3.75 -8.41
C GLU A 282 5.49 3.92 -7.00
N THR A 283 4.26 3.46 -6.77
CA THR A 283 3.51 3.63 -5.52
C THR A 283 3.02 2.28 -5.02
N PHE A 284 3.14 2.04 -3.73
CA PHE A 284 2.41 1.00 -3.03
C PHE A 284 0.98 1.44 -2.70
N ILE A 285 0.06 0.50 -2.73
CA ILE A 285 -1.33 0.67 -2.31
C ILE A 285 -1.66 -0.45 -1.34
N TYR A 286 -2.19 -0.09 -0.18
CA TYR A 286 -2.56 -1.01 0.89
C TYR A 286 -4.02 -0.80 1.27
N VAL A 287 -4.77 -1.88 1.40
CA VAL A 287 -6.14 -1.89 1.95
C VAL A 287 -6.10 -2.65 3.25
N ILE A 288 -6.56 -2.01 4.31
CA ILE A 288 -6.50 -2.50 5.69
C ILE A 288 -7.91 -2.43 6.25
N GLY A 289 -8.31 -3.40 7.04
CA GLY A 289 -9.63 -3.44 7.64
C GLY A 289 -9.69 -4.32 8.87
N ARG A 290 -10.90 -4.50 9.42
CA ARG A 290 -11.13 -5.44 10.51
C ARG A 290 -11.25 -6.86 9.97
N HIS A 291 -11.07 -7.82 10.84
CA HIS A 291 -11.41 -9.21 10.53
C HIS A 291 -12.94 -9.35 10.40
N ARG A 292 -13.38 -10.05 9.37
CA ARG A 292 -14.78 -10.51 9.24
C ARG A 292 -15.01 -11.81 9.97
#